data_b469c732e4fbb964b550c2f785bd2aa9
#
_entry.id   b469c732e4fbb964b550c2f785bd2aa9
#
_cell.length_a   1.000
_cell.length_b   1.000
_cell.length_c   1.000
_cell.angle_alpha   90.00
_cell.angle_beta   90.00
_cell.angle_gamma   90.00
#
_symmetry.space_group_name_H-M   'P 1'
#
loop_
_entity.id
_entity.type
_entity.pdbx_description
1 polymer ?
#
loop_
_entity_poly.entity_id
_entity_poly.type
_entity_poly.pdbx_seq_one_letter_code
_entity_poly.pdbx_strand_id
1 'polypeptide(L)'
;MRNDSAHQGRIRLTRRGKVALGITGALLAGAAAGVPVLLDRQQQQPSQAKTLLVPEGWRTSQVYDAIDKALEAAPGTARKSAHTIGLKLPGEAAGNPEGYLFPATYPIGEDATPASLLAYMVDTANRRFGGQQVKSAAEDKAVSVYQAVTIASIAQAEAETKQDMGKVARVVYNRMNLGMPLQMDSTINYAMNRSTVDTSTADTRISSPYNTYARMGLPPTPIANPGDDALAAALNPPQGDWLYFVTVRPGDTRFTADYAEHQRNVEEFNAARQAEKQAQAKNGSASVS
;
A
#
# COMPACT_ATOMS: atom_id res chain seq x y z
N MET A 1 -56.49 30.90 -1.16
CA MET A 1 -55.80 32.17 -1.49
C MET A 1 -54.32 31.87 -1.46
N ARG A 2 -53.71 31.64 -2.64
CA ARG A 2 -52.77 32.52 -3.38
C ARG A 2 -51.58 32.93 -2.50
N ASN A 3 -50.32 32.73 -2.81
CA ASN A 3 -49.67 32.91 -4.11
C ASN A 3 -48.30 32.20 -4.12
N ASP A 4 -47.95 31.72 -5.30
CA ASP A 4 -46.60 31.31 -5.76
C ASP A 4 -45.61 32.48 -5.76
N SER A 5 -44.32 32.17 -5.56
CA SER A 5 -43.25 32.91 -6.21
C SER A 5 -41.99 32.05 -6.34
N ALA A 6 -41.78 31.59 -7.54
CA ALA A 6 -40.53 30.98 -8.02
C ALA A 6 -39.41 32.03 -8.07
N HIS A 7 -38.26 31.77 -7.49
CA HIS A 7 -37.05 32.55 -7.70
C HIS A 7 -36.13 31.82 -8.72
N GLN A 8 -36.16 32.34 -9.95
CA GLN A 8 -35.20 32.05 -10.99
C GLN A 8 -33.85 32.72 -10.67
N GLY A 9 -32.86 31.93 -10.34
CA GLY A 9 -31.47 32.37 -10.19
C GLY A 9 -30.83 32.62 -11.57
N ARG A 10 -30.57 33.89 -11.91
CA ARG A 10 -29.82 34.32 -13.09
C ARG A 10 -28.32 34.03 -12.89
N ILE A 11 -27.75 33.16 -13.72
CA ILE A 11 -26.30 32.92 -13.82
C ILE A 11 -25.67 34.14 -14.52
N ARG A 12 -24.80 34.87 -13.82
CA ARG A 12 -23.97 35.94 -14.38
C ARG A 12 -22.68 35.35 -14.92
N LEU A 13 -22.52 35.33 -16.24
CA LEU A 13 -21.26 35.00 -16.91
C LEU A 13 -20.25 36.14 -16.73
N THR A 14 -19.06 35.80 -16.26
CA THR A 14 -17.92 36.71 -16.10
C THR A 14 -17.27 37.06 -17.44
N ARG A 15 -16.61 38.23 -17.48
CA ARG A 15 -16.03 38.93 -18.62
C ARG A 15 -14.97 38.20 -19.48
N ARG A 16 -14.66 36.94 -19.23
CA ARG A 16 -13.64 36.12 -19.93
C ARG A 16 -14.18 35.22 -21.06
N GLY A 17 -15.48 35.24 -21.33
CA GLY A 17 -16.13 34.38 -22.34
C GLY A 17 -16.45 35.06 -23.68
N LYS A 18 -15.87 36.23 -24.00
CA LYS A 18 -16.20 37.00 -25.21
C LYS A 18 -15.02 37.23 -26.15
N VAL A 19 -14.21 36.23 -26.42
CA VAL A 19 -13.22 36.30 -27.52
C VAL A 19 -13.19 34.93 -28.20
N ALA A 20 -14.19 34.64 -28.98
CA ALA A 20 -14.17 33.57 -29.99
C ALA A 20 -15.44 33.66 -30.86
N LEU A 21 -15.62 34.77 -31.56
CA LEU A 21 -16.54 34.81 -32.75
C LEU A 21 -16.12 36.01 -33.60
N GLY A 22 -15.58 35.75 -34.77
CA GLY A 22 -15.39 36.72 -35.78
C GLY A 22 -14.13 36.55 -36.61
N ILE A 23 -14.15 35.66 -37.57
CA ILE A 23 -13.55 35.89 -38.89
C ILE A 23 -14.29 34.96 -39.87
N THR A 24 -15.29 35.52 -40.50
CA THR A 24 -15.91 34.97 -41.71
C THR A 24 -15.55 35.91 -42.88
N GLY A 25 -15.01 35.34 -43.94
CA GLY A 25 -15.16 35.93 -45.26
C GLY A 25 -13.93 36.52 -45.91
N ALA A 26 -13.39 35.83 -46.89
CA ALA A 26 -13.19 36.34 -48.26
C ALA A 26 -12.73 35.22 -49.18
N LEU A 27 -13.59 34.82 -50.07
CA LEU A 27 -13.25 34.06 -51.30
C LEU A 27 -12.48 34.95 -52.27
N LEU A 28 -11.44 34.43 -52.90
CA LEU A 28 -11.15 34.73 -54.31
C LEU A 28 -10.31 33.57 -54.94
N ALA A 29 -10.76 33.22 -56.12
CA ALA A 29 -10.36 32.10 -56.94
C ALA A 29 -8.92 32.24 -57.49
N GLY A 30 -8.20 31.10 -57.59
CA GLY A 30 -6.98 30.96 -58.37
C GLY A 30 -6.76 29.48 -58.66
N ALA A 31 -7.15 29.04 -59.86
CA ALA A 31 -6.92 27.69 -60.33
C ALA A 31 -5.38 27.49 -60.64
N ALA A 32 -4.75 26.60 -59.91
CA ALA A 32 -3.51 25.99 -60.34
C ALA A 32 -3.56 24.51 -59.96
N ALA A 33 -3.50 23.63 -60.94
CA ALA A 33 -3.45 22.20 -60.79
C ALA A 33 -2.17 21.79 -60.04
N GLY A 34 -2.33 21.49 -58.76
CA GLY A 34 -1.31 20.93 -57.90
C GLY A 34 -1.85 19.58 -57.36
N VAL A 35 -1.17 18.51 -57.66
CA VAL A 35 -1.39 17.14 -57.14
C VAL A 35 -1.50 17.22 -55.63
N PRO A 36 -2.57 16.72 -54.97
CA PRO A 36 -2.59 16.62 -53.54
C PRO A 36 -1.63 15.50 -53.12
N VAL A 37 -0.43 15.89 -52.61
CA VAL A 37 0.36 15.01 -51.80
C VAL A 37 -0.44 14.77 -50.53
N LEU A 38 -1.14 13.68 -50.48
CA LEU A 38 -1.72 13.13 -49.25
C LEU A 38 -0.55 12.80 -48.31
N LEU A 39 -0.13 13.78 -47.52
CA LEU A 39 0.64 13.56 -46.32
C LEU A 39 -0.30 12.81 -45.38
N ASP A 40 -0.18 11.47 -45.47
CA ASP A 40 -0.72 10.55 -44.45
C ASP A 40 0.00 10.89 -43.15
N ARG A 41 -0.50 11.93 -42.45
CA ARG A 41 -0.24 12.12 -41.02
C ARG A 41 -1.00 11.00 -40.33
N GLN A 42 -0.41 9.81 -40.30
CA GLN A 42 -0.72 8.87 -39.22
C GLN A 42 -0.59 9.68 -37.93
N GLN A 43 -1.72 10.07 -37.39
CA GLN A 43 -1.83 10.52 -36.00
C GLN A 43 -1.35 9.32 -35.18
N GLN A 44 -0.06 9.31 -34.86
CA GLN A 44 0.45 8.51 -33.77
C GLN A 44 -0.34 8.95 -32.54
N GLN A 45 -1.42 8.22 -32.26
CA GLN A 45 -2.02 8.26 -30.95
C GLN A 45 -0.87 8.00 -29.97
N PRO A 46 -0.64 8.88 -28.98
CA PRO A 46 0.38 8.60 -27.98
C PRO A 46 0.05 7.25 -27.38
N SER A 47 0.89 6.26 -27.62
CA SER A 47 0.75 4.94 -27.01
C SER A 47 0.65 5.19 -25.53
N GLN A 48 -0.44 4.77 -24.90
CA GLN A 48 -0.55 4.88 -23.44
C GLN A 48 0.66 4.17 -22.86
N ALA A 49 1.53 4.95 -22.21
CA ALA A 49 2.76 4.43 -21.64
C ALA A 49 2.39 3.26 -20.71
N LYS A 50 2.91 2.07 -21.03
CA LYS A 50 2.67 0.88 -20.21
C LYS A 50 3.23 1.15 -18.80
N THR A 51 2.45 0.87 -17.76
CA THR A 51 2.87 1.10 -16.38
C THR A 51 2.63 -0.14 -15.52
N LEU A 52 3.43 -0.31 -14.48
CA LEU A 52 3.26 -1.30 -13.44
C LEU A 52 2.89 -0.59 -12.13
N LEU A 53 1.67 -0.85 -11.64
CA LEU A 53 1.25 -0.42 -10.31
C LEU A 53 1.69 -1.48 -9.28
N VAL A 54 2.43 -1.04 -8.28
CA VAL A 54 2.77 -1.82 -7.08
C VAL A 54 2.02 -1.22 -5.90
N PRO A 55 0.97 -1.86 -5.39
CA PRO A 55 0.23 -1.40 -4.22
C PRO A 55 1.05 -1.47 -2.93
N GLU A 56 0.68 -0.63 -1.96
CA GLU A 56 1.20 -0.71 -0.60
C GLU A 56 0.83 -2.05 0.06
N GLY A 57 1.69 -2.54 0.94
CA GLY A 57 1.49 -3.80 1.65
C GLY A 57 1.73 -5.06 0.81
N TRP A 58 2.08 -4.95 -0.47
CA TRP A 58 2.47 -6.11 -1.25
C TRP A 58 3.79 -6.70 -0.76
N ARG A 59 3.85 -8.03 -0.78
CA ARG A 59 5.10 -8.77 -0.51
C ARG A 59 5.97 -8.79 -1.75
N THR A 60 7.26 -8.95 -1.55
CA THR A 60 8.23 -9.11 -2.64
C THR A 60 7.83 -10.19 -3.66
N SER A 61 7.23 -11.30 -3.20
CA SER A 61 6.74 -12.35 -4.11
C SER A 61 5.66 -11.86 -5.09
N GLN A 62 4.70 -11.06 -4.59
CA GLN A 62 3.64 -10.47 -5.41
C GLN A 62 4.19 -9.44 -6.41
N VAL A 63 5.21 -8.67 -6.00
CA VAL A 63 5.89 -7.73 -6.89
C VAL A 63 6.61 -8.48 -8.02
N TYR A 64 7.30 -9.58 -7.72
CA TYR A 64 7.95 -10.40 -8.73
C TYR A 64 6.96 -10.94 -9.76
N ASP A 65 5.86 -11.52 -9.30
CA ASP A 65 4.82 -12.05 -10.18
C ASP A 65 4.20 -10.96 -11.06
N ALA A 66 4.02 -9.75 -10.51
CA ALA A 66 3.51 -8.61 -11.26
C ALA A 66 4.51 -8.10 -12.31
N ILE A 67 5.81 -8.08 -12.01
CA ILE A 67 6.87 -7.74 -12.97
C ILE A 67 6.88 -8.75 -14.12
N ASP A 68 6.91 -10.06 -13.79
CA ASP A 68 6.92 -11.12 -14.82
C ASP A 68 5.71 -11.00 -15.73
N LYS A 69 4.53 -10.78 -15.16
CA LYS A 69 3.30 -10.58 -15.93
C LYS A 69 3.33 -9.32 -16.81
N ALA A 70 3.81 -8.20 -16.26
CA ALA A 70 3.85 -6.91 -16.96
C ALA A 70 4.83 -6.91 -18.13
N LEU A 71 5.93 -7.67 -18.02
CA LEU A 71 6.96 -7.82 -19.04
C LEU A 71 6.76 -9.07 -19.92
N GLU A 72 5.68 -9.83 -19.72
CA GLU A 72 5.39 -11.08 -20.44
C GLU A 72 6.57 -12.08 -20.32
N ALA A 73 7.29 -12.03 -19.19
CA ALA A 73 8.41 -12.91 -18.89
C ALA A 73 7.93 -14.24 -18.29
N ALA A 74 8.76 -15.26 -18.38
CA ALA A 74 8.46 -16.55 -17.75
C ALA A 74 8.37 -16.38 -16.20
N PRO A 75 7.41 -17.06 -15.53
CA PRO A 75 7.27 -17.00 -14.08
C PRO A 75 8.58 -17.29 -13.33
N GLY A 76 8.91 -16.45 -12.35
CA GLY A 76 10.13 -16.55 -11.55
C GLY A 76 11.35 -15.83 -12.16
N THR A 77 11.23 -15.16 -13.32
CA THR A 77 12.32 -14.40 -13.94
C THR A 77 12.74 -13.21 -13.09
N ALA A 78 11.78 -12.42 -12.56
CA ALA A 78 12.07 -11.30 -11.69
C ALA A 78 12.75 -11.75 -10.38
N ARG A 79 12.30 -12.87 -9.80
CA ARG A 79 12.94 -13.47 -8.61
C ARG A 79 14.40 -13.84 -8.89
N LYS A 80 14.67 -14.51 -10.01
CA LYS A 80 16.04 -14.86 -10.42
C LYS A 80 16.89 -13.61 -10.61
N SER A 81 16.34 -12.59 -11.29
CA SER A 81 17.03 -11.32 -11.49
C SER A 81 17.40 -10.65 -10.16
N ALA A 82 16.50 -10.62 -9.17
CA ALA A 82 16.75 -10.04 -7.86
C ALA A 82 17.97 -10.64 -7.14
N HIS A 83 18.22 -11.95 -7.32
CA HIS A 83 19.36 -12.63 -6.74
C HIS A 83 20.68 -12.38 -7.46
N THR A 84 20.64 -11.92 -8.71
CA THR A 84 21.84 -11.81 -9.55
C THR A 84 22.35 -10.37 -9.73
N ILE A 85 21.50 -9.37 -9.60
CA ILE A 85 21.83 -7.98 -9.98
C ILE A 85 22.48 -7.13 -8.87
N GLY A 86 22.65 -7.65 -7.65
CA GLY A 86 23.25 -6.88 -6.57
C GLY A 86 22.47 -5.63 -6.23
N LEU A 87 21.20 -5.76 -5.82
CA LEU A 87 20.35 -4.64 -5.39
C LEU A 87 21.03 -3.84 -4.27
N LYS A 88 20.92 -2.50 -4.35
CA LYS A 88 21.51 -1.57 -3.35
C LYS A 88 20.67 -1.56 -2.06
N LEU A 89 20.65 -2.67 -1.35
CA LEU A 89 19.93 -2.83 -0.10
C LEU A 89 20.81 -2.45 1.09
N PRO A 90 20.22 -2.04 2.24
CA PRO A 90 20.96 -1.87 3.47
C PRO A 90 21.57 -3.21 3.92
N GLY A 91 22.69 -3.16 4.66
CA GLY A 91 23.39 -4.38 5.12
C GLY A 91 22.49 -5.29 5.96
N GLU A 92 21.60 -4.73 6.77
CA GLU A 92 20.63 -5.43 7.61
C GLU A 92 19.64 -6.30 6.81
N ALA A 93 19.37 -5.94 5.55
CA ALA A 93 18.50 -6.71 4.66
C ALA A 93 19.12 -8.05 4.24
N ALA A 94 20.44 -8.24 4.37
CA ALA A 94 21.16 -9.45 3.98
C ALA A 94 20.80 -9.97 2.58
N GLY A 95 20.56 -9.06 1.64
CA GLY A 95 20.16 -9.37 0.25
C GLY A 95 18.67 -9.63 0.02
N ASN A 96 17.84 -9.62 1.06
CA ASN A 96 16.39 -9.73 0.94
C ASN A 96 15.75 -8.36 0.65
N PRO A 97 15.09 -8.14 -0.51
CA PRO A 97 14.49 -6.86 -0.85
C PRO A 97 13.12 -6.61 -0.21
N GLU A 98 12.62 -7.49 0.68
CA GLU A 98 11.35 -7.27 1.37
C GLU A 98 11.36 -5.94 2.11
N GLY A 99 10.33 -5.12 1.88
CA GLY A 99 10.21 -3.76 2.39
C GLY A 99 10.91 -2.69 1.54
N TYR A 100 11.67 -3.07 0.52
CA TYR A 100 12.47 -2.17 -0.33
C TYR A 100 12.05 -2.16 -1.82
N LEU A 101 11.00 -2.87 -2.21
CA LEU A 101 10.35 -2.72 -3.50
C LEU A 101 9.21 -1.69 -3.37
N PHE A 102 9.57 -0.40 -3.32
CA PHE A 102 8.68 0.69 -2.91
C PHE A 102 7.36 0.70 -3.69
N PRO A 103 6.20 0.85 -3.02
CA PRO A 103 4.89 0.94 -3.68
C PRO A 103 4.76 2.22 -4.51
N ALA A 104 4.53 2.09 -5.80
CA ALA A 104 4.33 3.21 -6.72
C ALA A 104 3.83 2.71 -8.09
N THR A 105 3.53 3.65 -8.98
CA THR A 105 3.33 3.35 -10.41
C THR A 105 4.64 3.56 -11.16
N TYR A 106 5.15 2.50 -11.75
CA TYR A 106 6.43 2.49 -12.48
C TYR A 106 6.19 2.49 -13.99
N PRO A 107 6.84 3.39 -14.75
CA PRO A 107 6.78 3.35 -16.21
C PRO A 107 7.52 2.11 -16.74
N ILE A 108 6.94 1.44 -17.74
CA ILE A 108 7.55 0.34 -18.45
C ILE A 108 7.97 0.85 -19.83
N GLY A 109 9.25 1.14 -20.00
CA GLY A 109 9.83 1.49 -21.28
C GLY A 109 9.97 0.28 -22.21
N GLU A 110 10.30 0.51 -23.48
CA GLU A 110 10.49 -0.56 -24.48
C GLU A 110 11.61 -1.53 -24.08
N ASP A 111 12.68 -1.02 -23.46
CA ASP A 111 13.83 -1.81 -23.01
C ASP A 111 13.73 -2.24 -21.53
N ALA A 112 12.54 -2.18 -20.91
CA ALA A 112 12.38 -2.53 -19.51
C ALA A 112 12.65 -4.02 -19.30
N THR A 113 13.47 -4.31 -18.29
CA THR A 113 13.78 -5.67 -17.84
C THR A 113 13.37 -5.85 -16.39
N PRO A 114 13.17 -7.10 -15.91
CA PRO A 114 12.95 -7.33 -14.48
C PRO A 114 14.03 -6.70 -13.61
N ALA A 115 15.28 -6.77 -14.05
CA ALA A 115 16.43 -6.18 -13.36
C ALA A 115 16.32 -4.66 -13.23
N SER A 116 15.98 -3.96 -14.33
CA SER A 116 15.86 -2.50 -14.32
C SER A 116 14.68 -2.01 -13.45
N LEU A 117 13.54 -2.70 -13.49
CA LEU A 117 12.40 -2.36 -12.65
C LEU A 117 12.69 -2.60 -11.16
N LEU A 118 13.32 -3.72 -10.80
CA LEU A 118 13.72 -4.01 -9.42
C LEU A 118 14.71 -2.97 -8.89
N ALA A 119 15.71 -2.62 -9.69
CA ALA A 119 16.68 -1.58 -9.33
C ALA A 119 15.98 -0.23 -9.13
N TYR A 120 15.03 0.13 -10.01
CA TYR A 120 14.25 1.37 -9.89
C TYR A 120 13.40 1.39 -8.61
N MET A 121 12.77 0.27 -8.26
CA MET A 121 11.97 0.16 -7.02
C MET A 121 12.83 0.34 -5.78
N VAL A 122 13.99 -0.32 -5.73
CA VAL A 122 14.95 -0.19 -4.62
C VAL A 122 15.56 1.21 -4.55
N ASP A 123 15.94 1.81 -5.68
CA ASP A 123 16.42 3.21 -5.70
C ASP A 123 15.33 4.19 -5.23
N THR A 124 14.06 3.89 -5.52
CA THR A 124 12.94 4.70 -5.02
C THR A 124 12.80 4.55 -3.51
N ALA A 125 12.87 3.33 -2.97
CA ALA A 125 12.89 3.09 -1.53
C ALA A 125 14.05 3.82 -0.86
N ASN A 126 15.25 3.72 -1.41
CA ASN A 126 16.43 4.40 -0.87
C ASN A 126 16.29 5.93 -0.84
N ARG A 127 15.66 6.53 -1.86
CA ARG A 127 15.36 7.98 -1.84
C ARG A 127 14.32 8.35 -0.78
N ARG A 128 13.29 7.53 -0.58
CA ARG A 128 12.24 7.75 0.41
C ARG A 128 12.74 7.55 1.85
N PHE A 129 13.51 6.49 2.07
CA PHE A 129 13.96 6.09 3.40
C PHE A 129 15.30 6.74 3.80
N GLY A 130 16.12 7.12 2.83
CA GLY A 130 17.48 7.63 3.06
C GLY A 130 17.58 9.10 3.45
N GLY A 131 16.48 9.85 3.48
CA GLY A 131 16.45 11.27 3.82
C GLY A 131 16.90 11.55 5.26
N GLN A 132 17.55 12.71 5.51
CA GLN A 132 18.03 13.07 6.85
C GLN A 132 16.90 13.12 7.88
N GLN A 133 15.71 13.58 7.49
CA GLN A 133 14.53 13.60 8.38
C GLN A 133 14.12 12.18 8.84
N VAL A 134 14.16 11.19 7.93
CA VAL A 134 13.85 9.79 8.27
C VAL A 134 14.89 9.23 9.23
N LYS A 135 16.18 9.49 8.98
CA LYS A 135 17.28 9.04 9.85
C LYS A 135 17.15 9.63 11.24
N SER A 136 16.99 10.95 11.36
CA SER A 136 16.84 11.61 12.68
C SER A 136 15.60 11.11 13.40
N ALA A 137 14.46 10.94 12.71
CA ALA A 137 13.25 10.42 13.35
C ALA A 137 13.38 8.96 13.81
N ALA A 138 14.14 8.13 13.11
CA ALA A 138 14.44 6.77 13.55
C ALA A 138 15.39 6.77 14.76
N GLU A 139 16.43 7.61 14.74
CA GLU A 139 17.35 7.81 15.87
C GLU A 139 16.60 8.27 17.13
N ASP A 140 15.65 9.20 17.03
CA ASP A 140 14.79 9.67 18.13
C ASP A 140 13.95 8.54 18.75
N LYS A 141 13.72 7.45 18.01
CA LYS A 141 13.05 6.24 18.50
C LYS A 141 14.01 5.13 18.90
N ALA A 142 15.32 5.37 18.86
CA ALA A 142 16.37 4.38 19.12
C ALA A 142 16.26 3.13 18.23
N VAL A 143 15.88 3.32 16.97
CA VAL A 143 15.82 2.25 15.95
C VAL A 143 16.62 2.64 14.71
N SER A 144 17.09 1.65 13.95
CA SER A 144 17.64 1.90 12.62
C SER A 144 16.51 2.21 11.61
N VAL A 145 16.89 2.80 10.46
CA VAL A 145 15.92 3.01 9.36
C VAL A 145 15.30 1.69 8.91
N TYR A 146 16.09 0.62 8.86
CA TYR A 146 15.61 -0.71 8.52
C TYR A 146 14.56 -1.24 9.51
N GLN A 147 14.81 -1.04 10.80
CA GLN A 147 13.84 -1.37 11.86
C GLN A 147 12.58 -0.51 11.76
N ALA A 148 12.70 0.77 11.43
CA ALA A 148 11.54 1.63 11.19
C ALA A 148 10.70 1.14 9.99
N VAL A 149 11.34 0.71 8.89
CA VAL A 149 10.66 0.09 7.74
C VAL A 149 10.00 -1.24 8.15
N THR A 150 10.64 -2.03 9.03
CA THR A 150 10.04 -3.25 9.57
C THR A 150 8.78 -2.96 10.38
N ILE A 151 8.82 -1.96 11.28
CA ILE A 151 7.64 -1.51 12.04
C ILE A 151 6.55 -0.99 11.10
N ALA A 152 6.92 -0.20 10.09
CA ALA A 152 5.99 0.30 9.08
C ALA A 152 5.29 -0.84 8.34
N SER A 153 6.03 -1.90 7.96
CA SER A 153 5.45 -3.06 7.28
C SER A 153 4.44 -3.82 8.13
N ILE A 154 4.65 -3.87 9.45
CA ILE A 154 3.70 -4.44 10.40
C ILE A 154 2.47 -3.52 10.50
N ALA A 155 2.67 -2.22 10.72
CA ALA A 155 1.57 -1.25 10.82
C ALA A 155 0.69 -1.24 9.55
N GLN A 156 1.30 -1.33 8.37
CA GLN A 156 0.61 -1.45 7.07
C GLN A 156 -0.24 -2.73 6.99
N ALA A 157 0.23 -3.83 7.56
CA ALA A 157 -0.47 -5.11 7.50
C ALA A 157 -1.59 -5.23 8.55
N GLU A 158 -1.52 -4.48 9.67
CA GLU A 158 -2.45 -4.56 10.79
C GLU A 158 -3.54 -3.47 10.77
N ALA A 159 -3.39 -2.41 9.95
CA ALA A 159 -4.31 -1.29 9.98
C ALA A 159 -4.59 -0.71 8.58
N GLU A 160 -5.84 -0.31 8.36
CA GLU A 160 -6.28 0.28 7.09
C GLU A 160 -6.13 1.81 7.06
N THR A 161 -6.23 2.47 8.23
CA THR A 161 -6.17 3.92 8.32
C THR A 161 -4.81 4.40 8.81
N LYS A 162 -4.35 5.55 8.29
CA LYS A 162 -3.12 6.19 8.77
C LYS A 162 -3.12 6.42 10.29
N GLN A 163 -4.28 6.77 10.86
CA GLN A 163 -4.42 6.98 12.29
C GLN A 163 -4.18 5.70 13.08
N ASP A 164 -4.76 4.58 12.64
CA ASP A 164 -4.60 3.29 13.31
C ASP A 164 -3.21 2.71 13.08
N MET A 165 -2.61 2.89 11.89
CA MET A 165 -1.18 2.57 11.66
C MET A 165 -0.28 3.24 12.70
N GLY A 166 -0.53 4.52 13.02
CA GLY A 166 0.20 5.25 14.06
C GLY A 166 0.03 4.63 15.44
N LYS A 167 -1.18 4.23 15.82
CA LYS A 167 -1.44 3.56 17.10
C LYS A 167 -0.85 2.16 17.16
N VAL A 168 -0.92 1.38 16.07
CA VAL A 168 -0.24 0.08 15.96
C VAL A 168 1.26 0.23 16.14
N ALA A 169 1.89 1.19 15.44
CA ALA A 169 3.30 1.49 15.63
C ALA A 169 3.62 1.85 17.10
N ARG A 170 2.74 2.62 17.77
CA ARG A 170 2.87 2.92 19.20
C ARG A 170 2.81 1.66 20.05
N VAL A 171 1.87 0.74 19.80
CA VAL A 171 1.80 -0.55 20.49
C VAL A 171 3.10 -1.35 20.30
N VAL A 172 3.65 -1.40 19.08
CA VAL A 172 4.92 -2.08 18.82
C VAL A 172 6.05 -1.51 19.68
N TYR A 173 6.21 -0.17 19.71
CA TYR A 173 7.24 0.47 20.55
C TYR A 173 7.01 0.22 22.04
N ASN A 174 5.77 0.35 22.53
CA ASN A 174 5.47 0.13 23.94
C ASN A 174 5.78 -1.31 24.36
N ARG A 175 5.40 -2.30 23.56
CA ARG A 175 5.71 -3.72 23.82
C ARG A 175 7.22 -3.99 23.77
N MET A 176 7.94 -3.44 22.79
CA MET A 176 9.40 -3.55 22.72
C MET A 176 10.07 -2.99 23.98
N ASN A 177 9.66 -1.79 24.43
CA ASN A 177 10.21 -1.14 25.62
C ASN A 177 9.94 -1.92 26.91
N LEU A 178 8.82 -2.67 26.98
CA LEU A 178 8.47 -3.51 28.12
C LEU A 178 8.99 -4.95 28.00
N GLY A 179 9.71 -5.29 26.92
CA GLY A 179 10.15 -6.65 26.66
C GLY A 179 9.01 -7.63 26.45
N MET A 180 7.90 -7.17 25.89
CA MET A 180 6.75 -8.00 25.55
C MET A 180 6.86 -8.56 24.14
N PRO A 181 6.39 -9.79 23.86
CA PRO A 181 6.26 -10.31 22.51
C PRO A 181 5.26 -9.46 21.71
N LEU A 182 5.52 -9.22 20.42
CA LEU A 182 4.66 -8.33 19.62
C LEU A 182 3.29 -8.96 19.32
N GLN A 183 3.21 -10.28 19.15
CA GLN A 183 1.99 -11.05 18.91
C GLN A 183 1.15 -10.50 17.74
N MET A 184 1.80 -10.32 16.58
CA MET A 184 1.18 -9.80 15.36
C MET A 184 0.88 -10.95 14.41
N ASP A 185 -0.41 -11.15 14.08
CA ASP A 185 -0.88 -12.20 13.18
C ASP A 185 -0.28 -12.08 11.77
N SER A 186 -0.07 -10.86 11.31
CA SER A 186 0.56 -10.58 10.02
C SER A 186 1.94 -11.22 9.89
N THR A 187 2.71 -11.30 10.98
CA THR A 187 4.05 -11.93 10.98
C THR A 187 3.96 -13.46 10.85
N ILE A 188 2.95 -14.08 11.46
CA ILE A 188 2.65 -15.51 11.29
C ILE A 188 2.22 -15.79 9.85
N ASN A 189 1.30 -14.99 9.31
CA ASN A 189 0.84 -15.12 7.95
C ASN A 189 1.97 -14.94 6.93
N TYR A 190 2.93 -14.04 7.20
CA TYR A 190 4.13 -13.91 6.40
C TYR A 190 4.99 -15.18 6.45
N ALA A 191 5.27 -15.69 7.65
CA ALA A 191 6.07 -16.91 7.86
C ALA A 191 5.46 -18.12 7.13
N MET A 192 4.15 -18.20 7.06
CA MET A 192 3.41 -19.30 6.41
C MET A 192 3.12 -19.02 4.93
N ASN A 193 3.61 -17.92 4.37
CA ASN A 193 3.36 -17.47 2.99
C ASN A 193 1.87 -17.47 2.61
N ARG A 194 1.01 -16.99 3.50
CA ARG A 194 -0.44 -16.88 3.30
C ARG A 194 -0.93 -15.46 3.57
N SER A 195 -2.10 -15.11 3.03
CA SER A 195 -2.76 -13.80 3.20
C SER A 195 -4.16 -13.99 3.81
N THR A 196 -4.28 -14.83 4.84
CA THR A 196 -5.54 -15.06 5.55
C THR A 196 -5.65 -14.13 6.75
N VAL A 197 -6.88 -13.74 7.08
CA VAL A 197 -7.18 -12.96 8.30
C VAL A 197 -7.18 -13.85 9.55
N ASP A 198 -7.35 -15.17 9.37
CA ASP A 198 -7.50 -16.12 10.46
C ASP A 198 -6.17 -16.76 10.86
N THR A 199 -5.70 -16.43 12.05
CA THR A 199 -4.59 -17.11 12.72
C THR A 199 -5.13 -18.01 13.80
N SER A 200 -4.87 -19.31 13.71
CA SER A 200 -5.28 -20.28 14.75
C SER A 200 -4.26 -20.33 15.89
N THR A 201 -4.68 -20.85 17.05
CA THR A 201 -3.76 -21.10 18.17
C THR A 201 -2.62 -22.06 17.78
N ALA A 202 -2.82 -22.96 16.82
CA ALA A 202 -1.76 -23.82 16.31
C ALA A 202 -0.72 -23.03 15.52
N ASP A 203 -1.17 -22.05 14.72
CA ASP A 203 -0.29 -21.19 13.93
C ASP A 203 0.65 -20.36 14.80
N THR A 204 0.20 -19.91 15.98
CA THR A 204 1.05 -19.13 16.91
C THR A 204 2.17 -19.94 17.56
N ARG A 205 2.24 -21.25 17.30
CA ARG A 205 3.27 -22.16 17.84
C ARG A 205 4.29 -22.60 16.79
N ILE A 206 4.22 -22.10 15.56
CA ILE A 206 5.19 -22.48 14.50
C ILE A 206 6.62 -22.09 14.89
N SER A 207 7.56 -22.94 14.53
CA SER A 207 8.99 -22.61 14.67
C SER A 207 9.44 -21.74 13.50
N SER A 208 9.41 -20.42 13.68
CA SER A 208 9.84 -19.45 12.67
C SER A 208 10.53 -18.26 13.33
N PRO A 209 11.55 -17.66 12.70
CA PRO A 209 12.13 -16.40 13.16
C PRO A 209 11.14 -15.22 13.09
N TYR A 210 10.08 -15.34 12.30
CA TYR A 210 8.99 -14.36 12.19
C TYR A 210 7.87 -14.55 13.21
N ASN A 211 7.93 -15.59 14.04
CA ASN A 211 6.89 -15.83 15.04
C ASN A 211 7.03 -14.86 16.22
N THR A 212 6.34 -13.73 16.16
CA THR A 212 6.32 -12.70 17.20
C THR A 212 5.46 -13.06 18.43
N TYR A 213 4.83 -14.23 18.47
CA TYR A 213 4.22 -14.80 19.67
C TYR A 213 5.23 -15.51 20.55
N ALA A 214 6.23 -16.16 19.92
CA ALA A 214 7.24 -16.96 20.60
C ALA A 214 8.58 -16.23 20.74
N ARG A 215 8.79 -15.13 20.02
CA ARG A 215 10.04 -14.37 20.00
C ARG A 215 9.80 -12.92 20.37
N MET A 216 10.72 -12.37 21.14
CA MET A 216 10.74 -10.95 21.52
C MET A 216 11.30 -10.10 20.38
N GLY A 217 10.88 -8.84 20.31
CA GLY A 217 11.37 -7.85 19.36
C GLY A 217 10.79 -7.98 17.96
N LEU A 218 11.40 -7.27 17.02
CA LEU A 218 10.98 -7.23 15.62
C LEU A 218 11.32 -8.53 14.88
N PRO A 219 10.54 -8.90 13.85
CA PRO A 219 10.94 -9.96 12.93
C PRO A 219 12.24 -9.58 12.21
N PRO A 220 12.98 -10.55 11.63
CA PRO A 220 14.29 -10.30 11.04
C PRO A 220 14.27 -9.39 9.82
N THR A 221 13.14 -9.29 9.13
CA THR A 221 12.96 -8.40 7.96
C THR A 221 11.58 -7.74 8.01
N PRO A 222 11.32 -6.69 7.21
CA PRO A 222 9.96 -6.30 6.88
C PRO A 222 9.14 -7.50 6.37
N ILE A 223 7.83 -7.45 6.52
CA ILE A 223 6.89 -8.52 6.10
C ILE A 223 6.04 -8.14 4.88
N ALA A 224 6.24 -6.92 4.39
CA ALA A 224 5.61 -6.35 3.19
C ALA A 224 6.36 -5.07 2.79
N ASN A 225 6.01 -4.49 1.64
CA ASN A 225 6.51 -3.20 1.18
C ASN A 225 5.56 -2.08 1.68
N PRO A 226 5.94 -1.30 2.70
CA PRO A 226 5.09 -0.26 3.27
C PRO A 226 5.06 0.99 2.38
N GLY A 227 3.95 1.73 2.45
CA GLY A 227 3.83 3.06 1.85
C GLY A 227 4.35 4.19 2.72
N ASP A 228 4.25 5.42 2.19
CA ASP A 228 4.69 6.64 2.90
C ASP A 228 3.94 6.85 4.23
N ASP A 229 2.63 6.56 4.27
CA ASP A 229 1.83 6.75 5.48
C ASP A 229 2.21 5.78 6.59
N ALA A 230 2.51 4.53 6.26
CA ALA A 230 2.98 3.54 7.23
C ALA A 230 4.38 3.89 7.75
N LEU A 231 5.28 4.38 6.89
CA LEU A 231 6.60 4.86 7.34
C LEU A 231 6.47 6.07 8.26
N ALA A 232 5.62 7.03 7.91
CA ALA A 232 5.35 8.19 8.76
C ALA A 232 4.76 7.78 10.12
N ALA A 233 3.88 6.77 10.15
CA ALA A 233 3.32 6.20 11.36
C ALA A 233 4.39 5.54 12.25
N ALA A 234 5.32 4.81 11.66
CA ALA A 234 6.44 4.20 12.40
C ALA A 234 7.41 5.24 12.98
N LEU A 235 7.70 6.30 12.23
CA LEU A 235 8.64 7.35 12.65
C LEU A 235 8.03 8.33 13.65
N ASN A 236 6.72 8.62 13.54
CA ASN A 236 6.02 9.60 14.35
C ASN A 236 4.73 9.04 14.96
N PRO A 237 4.80 7.93 15.72
CA PRO A 237 3.62 7.35 16.35
C PRO A 237 3.02 8.32 17.36
N PRO A 238 1.68 8.42 17.47
CA PRO A 238 1.02 9.28 18.45
C PRO A 238 1.42 8.90 19.88
N GLN A 239 1.28 9.83 20.81
CA GLN A 239 1.42 9.54 22.23
C GLN A 239 0.30 8.60 22.70
N GLY A 240 0.63 7.65 23.58
CA GLY A 240 -0.32 6.72 24.15
C GLY A 240 0.39 5.56 24.85
N ASP A 241 -0.31 4.91 25.75
CA ASP A 241 0.17 3.80 26.58
C ASP A 241 -0.38 2.44 26.12
N TRP A 242 -1.02 2.39 24.94
CA TRP A 242 -1.66 1.19 24.41
C TRP A 242 -0.67 0.02 24.30
N LEU A 243 -1.15 -1.14 24.74
CA LEU A 243 -0.44 -2.42 24.67
C LEU A 243 -1.19 -3.44 23.83
N TYR A 244 -2.49 -3.25 23.64
CA TYR A 244 -3.39 -4.17 22.98
C TYR A 244 -4.26 -3.44 21.97
N PHE A 245 -4.62 -4.15 20.91
CA PHE A 245 -5.64 -3.68 19.97
C PHE A 245 -6.39 -4.87 19.35
N VAL A 246 -7.59 -4.61 18.88
CA VAL A 246 -8.39 -5.55 18.07
C VAL A 246 -9.35 -4.76 17.21
N THR A 247 -9.50 -5.15 15.95
CA THR A 247 -10.51 -4.61 15.04
C THR A 247 -11.80 -5.39 15.24
N VAL A 248 -12.72 -4.84 16.01
CA VAL A 248 -14.00 -5.48 16.37
C VAL A 248 -14.91 -5.61 15.14
N ARG A 249 -14.88 -4.61 14.25
CA ARG A 249 -15.57 -4.56 12.95
C ARG A 249 -14.78 -3.69 11.99
N PRO A 250 -15.02 -3.77 10.69
CA PRO A 250 -14.42 -2.85 9.74
C PRO A 250 -14.59 -1.39 10.18
N GLY A 251 -13.49 -0.66 10.34
CA GLY A 251 -13.47 0.73 10.81
C GLY A 251 -13.59 0.95 12.32
N ASP A 252 -13.70 -0.11 13.13
CA ASP A 252 -13.74 -0.03 14.61
C ASP A 252 -12.56 -0.81 15.21
N THR A 253 -11.37 -0.21 15.19
CA THR A 253 -10.19 -0.74 15.87
C THR A 253 -10.03 -0.10 17.24
N ARG A 254 -10.05 -0.91 18.27
CA ARG A 254 -9.95 -0.48 19.67
C ARG A 254 -8.59 -0.73 20.24
N PHE A 255 -8.03 0.27 20.92
CA PHE A 255 -6.69 0.27 21.50
C PHE A 255 -6.81 0.50 23.00
N THR A 256 -6.08 -0.27 23.81
CA THR A 256 -6.10 -0.13 25.27
C THR A 256 -4.77 -0.57 25.89
N ALA A 257 -4.47 -0.07 27.08
CA ALA A 257 -3.41 -0.59 27.95
C ALA A 257 -3.93 -1.69 28.91
N ASP A 258 -5.25 -1.76 29.13
CA ASP A 258 -5.89 -2.68 30.08
C ASP A 258 -6.18 -4.02 29.41
N TYR A 259 -5.63 -5.09 29.97
CA TYR A 259 -5.83 -6.45 29.43
C TYR A 259 -7.27 -6.95 29.60
N ALA A 260 -7.96 -6.58 30.69
CA ALA A 260 -9.34 -7.00 30.90
C ALA A 260 -10.30 -6.30 29.91
N GLU A 261 -10.01 -5.04 29.57
CA GLU A 261 -10.74 -4.34 28.50
C GLU A 261 -10.46 -4.98 27.13
N HIS A 262 -9.20 -5.33 26.85
CA HIS A 262 -8.85 -6.04 25.63
C HIS A 262 -9.61 -7.37 25.50
N GLN A 263 -9.70 -8.16 26.58
CA GLN A 263 -10.46 -9.41 26.57
C GLN A 263 -11.94 -9.18 26.22
N ARG A 264 -12.58 -8.15 26.79
CA ARG A 264 -13.97 -7.79 26.43
C ARG A 264 -14.10 -7.43 24.94
N ASN A 265 -13.15 -6.68 24.40
CA ASN A 265 -13.14 -6.32 22.99
C ASN A 265 -12.96 -7.55 22.07
N VAL A 266 -12.14 -8.51 22.47
CA VAL A 266 -11.95 -9.80 21.77
C VAL A 266 -13.21 -10.66 21.82
N GLU A 267 -13.93 -10.68 22.95
CA GLU A 267 -15.23 -11.37 23.06
C GLU A 267 -16.25 -10.76 22.10
N GLU A 268 -16.33 -9.43 22.01
CA GLU A 268 -17.22 -8.74 21.07
C GLU A 268 -16.84 -9.04 19.60
N PHE A 269 -15.55 -9.03 19.27
CA PHE A 269 -15.05 -9.45 17.96
C PHE A 269 -15.49 -10.87 17.61
N ASN A 270 -15.32 -11.83 18.53
CA ASN A 270 -15.70 -13.22 18.30
C ASN A 270 -17.21 -13.38 18.10
N ALA A 271 -18.02 -12.64 18.87
CA ALA A 271 -19.48 -12.65 18.74
C ALA A 271 -19.91 -12.07 17.37
N ALA A 272 -19.32 -10.96 16.94
CA ALA A 272 -19.59 -10.35 15.63
C ALA A 272 -19.27 -11.31 14.48
N ARG A 273 -18.10 -11.97 14.51
CA ARG A 273 -17.71 -12.97 13.50
C ARG A 273 -18.63 -14.18 13.46
N GLN A 274 -19.09 -14.66 14.62
CA GLN A 274 -20.05 -15.77 14.66
C GLN A 274 -21.39 -15.38 14.03
N ALA A 275 -21.87 -14.17 14.29
CA ALA A 275 -23.11 -13.66 13.71
C ALA A 275 -22.99 -13.53 12.16
N GLU A 276 -21.86 -13.04 11.65
CA GLU A 276 -21.61 -12.95 10.21
C GLU A 276 -21.59 -14.31 9.54
N LYS A 277 -20.89 -15.30 10.12
CA LYS A 277 -20.84 -16.67 9.59
C LYS A 277 -22.24 -17.31 9.55
N GLN A 278 -23.06 -17.09 10.58
CA GLN A 278 -24.44 -17.58 10.60
C GLN A 278 -25.33 -16.91 9.57
N ALA A 279 -25.17 -15.61 9.34
CA ALA A 279 -25.90 -14.87 8.31
C ALA A 279 -25.53 -15.34 6.90
N GLN A 280 -24.25 -15.56 6.61
CA GLN A 280 -23.79 -16.13 5.34
C GLN A 280 -24.30 -17.53 5.09
N ALA A 281 -24.30 -18.40 6.10
CA ALA A 281 -24.83 -19.76 5.99
C ALA A 281 -26.34 -19.78 5.68
N LYS A 282 -27.13 -18.88 6.29
CA LYS A 282 -28.56 -18.72 6.00
C LYS A 282 -28.83 -18.23 4.58
N ASN A 283 -28.04 -17.25 4.10
CA ASN A 283 -28.20 -16.72 2.75
C ASN A 283 -27.76 -17.74 1.68
N GLY A 284 -26.72 -18.53 1.93
CA GLY A 284 -26.26 -19.60 1.03
C GLY A 284 -27.27 -20.74 0.89
N SER A 285 -28.01 -21.07 1.95
CA SER A 285 -29.06 -22.11 1.90
C SER A 285 -30.35 -21.62 1.20
N ALA A 286 -30.64 -20.33 1.21
CA ALA A 286 -31.81 -19.75 0.55
C ALA A 286 -31.63 -19.59 -0.98
N SER A 287 -30.39 -19.65 -1.50
CA SER A 287 -30.11 -19.54 -2.95
C SER A 287 -30.08 -20.90 -3.68
N VAL A 288 -30.25 -22.01 -2.99
CA VAL A 288 -30.20 -23.40 -3.54
C VAL A 288 -31.59 -24.05 -3.58
N SER A 289 -32.61 -23.39 -3.06
CA SER A 289 -34.02 -23.80 -3.13
C SER A 289 -34.80 -23.01 -4.21
#